data_39b589ed5df2b66571d1d6952d046c08
#
_entry.id   39b589ed5df2b66571d1d6952d046c08
#
_cell.length_a   1.000
_cell.length_b   1.000
_cell.length_c   1.000
_cell.angle_alpha   90.00
_cell.angle_beta   90.00
_cell.angle_gamma   90.00
#
_symmetry.space_group_name_H-M   'P 1'
#
loop_
_entity.id
_entity.type
_entity.pdbx_description
1 polymer ?
#
loop_
_entity_poly.entity_id
_entity_poly.type
_entity_poly.pdbx_seq_one_letter_code
_entity_poly.pdbx_strand_id
1 'polypeptide(L)'
;MATKKKEQSCVPPNGTDFGQRNEYGLICSEDIKYQYNPDGLINWRKMVREEFLVSNKQRTKETDISKLEDKDLLILLGGIKELAQIRGFTSVKYDVSSPSSDYVVATCTIDWIGNYETGGQPISFAAIGDASPANTTNFASKYLGPIAENRAFVRCVRNFLKINVVASDEICMGSPAVESTVASVDMSDPVSLLAKVMNSK
;
A
#
# COMPACT_ATOMS: atom_id res chain seq x y z
N MET A 1 -30.68 -29.95 33.15
CA MET A 1 -29.56 -29.17 33.70
C MET A 1 -28.75 -28.63 32.52
N ALA A 2 -28.89 -27.34 32.24
CA ALA A 2 -28.19 -26.70 31.11
C ALA A 2 -26.81 -26.24 31.60
N THR A 3 -25.78 -26.85 31.07
CA THR A 3 -24.38 -26.44 31.29
C THR A 3 -24.12 -25.10 30.63
N LYS A 4 -24.00 -24.04 31.44
CA LYS A 4 -23.50 -22.75 30.99
C LYS A 4 -22.07 -22.94 30.46
N LYS A 5 -21.86 -22.79 29.15
CA LYS A 5 -20.54 -22.58 28.58
C LYS A 5 -19.97 -21.29 29.20
N LYS A 6 -18.88 -21.41 29.95
CA LYS A 6 -18.08 -20.27 30.39
C LYS A 6 -17.61 -19.52 29.16
N GLU A 7 -18.06 -18.28 29.01
CA GLU A 7 -17.41 -17.32 28.13
C GLU A 7 -15.98 -17.15 28.64
N GLN A 8 -15.03 -17.60 27.82
CA GLN A 8 -13.63 -17.45 28.09
C GLN A 8 -13.26 -16.01 27.76
N SER A 9 -13.01 -15.19 28.77
CA SER A 9 -12.58 -13.80 28.61
C SER A 9 -11.24 -13.79 27.86
N CYS A 10 -11.23 -13.20 26.68
CA CYS A 10 -10.03 -12.95 25.90
C CYS A 10 -9.26 -11.75 26.46
N VAL A 11 -8.69 -11.88 27.66
CA VAL A 11 -7.81 -10.86 28.23
C VAL A 11 -6.38 -11.34 28.05
N PRO A 12 -5.52 -10.61 27.28
CA PRO A 12 -4.13 -11.00 27.11
C PRO A 12 -3.36 -10.83 28.43
N PRO A 13 -2.54 -11.80 28.83
CA PRO A 13 -1.58 -11.60 29.90
C PRO A 13 -0.43 -10.73 29.39
N ASN A 14 -0.31 -9.52 29.93
CA ASN A 14 0.81 -8.58 29.73
C ASN A 14 1.06 -8.07 28.30
N GLY A 15 0.29 -7.11 27.84
CA GLY A 15 0.74 -5.86 27.27
C GLY A 15 1.49 -5.80 25.94
N THR A 16 1.64 -6.87 25.14
CA THR A 16 2.29 -6.80 23.82
C THR A 16 1.80 -7.85 22.82
N ASP A 17 0.82 -8.66 23.17
CA ASP A 17 0.31 -9.65 22.24
C ASP A 17 -0.89 -9.08 21.51
N PHE A 18 -0.83 -9.03 20.17
CA PHE A 18 -1.99 -8.79 19.32
C PHE A 18 -2.98 -9.93 19.53
N GLY A 19 -3.76 -9.86 20.58
CA GLY A 19 -4.86 -10.67 21.04
C GLY A 19 -4.83 -12.16 20.70
N GLN A 20 -5.26 -12.98 21.61
CA GLN A 20 -5.49 -14.40 21.33
C GLN A 20 -6.40 -14.52 20.09
N ARG A 21 -6.05 -15.44 19.20
CA ARG A 21 -6.89 -15.75 18.04
C ARG A 21 -7.84 -16.88 18.38
N ASN A 22 -9.07 -16.78 17.86
CA ASN A 22 -10.06 -17.84 18.01
C ASN A 22 -9.77 -19.02 17.07
N GLU A 23 -10.63 -20.03 17.08
CA GLU A 23 -10.57 -21.21 16.22
C GLU A 23 -10.59 -20.90 14.71
N TYR A 24 -11.08 -19.71 14.32
CA TYR A 24 -11.10 -19.22 12.95
C TYR A 24 -9.83 -18.43 12.55
N GLY A 25 -8.87 -18.30 13.45
CA GLY A 25 -7.63 -17.54 13.25
C GLY A 25 -7.82 -16.01 13.34
N LEU A 26 -8.95 -15.54 13.91
CA LEU A 26 -9.30 -14.13 14.05
C LEU A 26 -8.92 -13.63 15.45
N ILE A 27 -8.43 -12.39 15.54
CA ILE A 27 -8.12 -11.75 16.82
C ILE A 27 -9.41 -11.55 17.63
N CYS A 28 -9.37 -11.96 18.90
CA CYS A 28 -10.42 -11.71 19.87
C CYS A 28 -10.12 -10.42 20.63
N SER A 29 -10.57 -9.28 20.13
CA SER A 29 -10.47 -7.99 20.80
C SER A 29 -11.79 -7.23 20.65
N GLU A 30 -12.20 -6.50 21.68
CA GLU A 30 -13.38 -5.64 21.64
C GLU A 30 -13.19 -4.46 20.68
N ASP A 31 -11.93 -4.07 20.44
CA ASP A 31 -11.55 -2.96 19.57
C ASP A 31 -11.62 -3.33 18.07
N ILE A 32 -11.63 -4.63 17.74
CA ILE A 32 -11.63 -5.10 16.34
C ILE A 32 -13.01 -5.63 15.98
N LYS A 33 -13.76 -4.83 15.24
CA LYS A 33 -15.07 -5.21 14.70
C LYS A 33 -14.95 -5.64 13.24
N TYR A 34 -14.85 -6.93 13.01
CA TYR A 34 -14.75 -7.46 11.65
C TYR A 34 -15.98 -7.11 10.81
N GLN A 35 -15.73 -6.62 9.61
CA GLN A 35 -16.74 -6.36 8.59
C GLN A 35 -16.72 -7.48 7.56
N TYR A 36 -17.88 -8.00 7.19
CA TYR A 36 -17.99 -9.14 6.29
C TYR A 36 -18.70 -8.76 4.98
N ASN A 37 -18.29 -9.43 3.91
CA ASN A 37 -19.00 -9.42 2.65
C ASN A 37 -20.20 -10.42 2.71
N PRO A 38 -21.13 -10.35 1.76
CA PRO A 38 -22.27 -11.32 1.70
C PRO A 38 -21.84 -12.79 1.56
N ASP A 39 -20.65 -13.06 1.06
CA ASP A 39 -20.05 -14.40 0.93
C ASP A 39 -19.40 -14.91 2.22
N GLY A 40 -19.43 -14.13 3.31
CA GLY A 40 -18.86 -14.47 4.60
C GLY A 40 -17.36 -14.22 4.73
N LEU A 41 -16.68 -13.72 3.69
CA LEU A 41 -15.28 -13.31 3.76
C LEU A 41 -15.15 -11.93 4.41
N ILE A 42 -14.00 -11.65 5.02
CA ILE A 42 -13.75 -10.35 5.63
C ILE A 42 -13.64 -9.27 4.54
N ASN A 43 -14.35 -8.18 4.73
CA ASN A 43 -14.20 -6.99 3.89
C ASN A 43 -13.02 -6.15 4.41
N TRP A 44 -11.80 -6.51 4.04
CA TRP A 44 -10.58 -5.85 4.48
C TRP A 44 -10.55 -4.36 4.14
N ARG A 45 -11.20 -3.95 3.04
CA ARG A 45 -11.33 -2.52 2.69
C ARG A 45 -12.12 -1.74 3.75
N LYS A 46 -13.20 -2.31 4.27
CA LYS A 46 -14.01 -1.69 5.33
C LYS A 46 -13.36 -1.75 6.71
N MET A 47 -12.32 -2.56 6.86
CA MET A 47 -11.51 -2.61 8.08
C MET A 47 -10.50 -1.47 8.18
N VAL A 48 -10.24 -0.74 7.09
CA VAL A 48 -9.36 0.45 7.13
C VAL A 48 -10.06 1.56 7.89
N ARG A 49 -9.45 2.04 8.98
CA ARG A 49 -9.97 3.16 9.75
C ARG A 49 -9.89 4.46 8.95
N GLU A 50 -10.86 5.35 9.15
CA GLU A 50 -10.99 6.62 8.41
C GLU A 50 -9.74 7.50 8.53
N GLU A 51 -9.06 7.50 9.68
CA GLU A 51 -7.83 8.26 9.91
C GLU A 51 -6.67 7.87 8.99
N PHE A 52 -6.74 6.68 8.38
CA PHE A 52 -5.77 6.21 7.39
C PHE A 52 -6.22 6.40 5.94
N LEU A 53 -7.36 7.05 5.73
CA LEU A 53 -7.84 7.39 4.40
C LEU A 53 -7.58 8.87 4.10
N VAL A 54 -7.08 9.13 2.91
CA VAL A 54 -6.88 10.50 2.42
C VAL A 54 -7.36 10.62 0.99
N SER A 55 -7.75 11.83 0.59
CA SER A 55 -8.14 12.11 -0.79
C SER A 55 -6.95 12.00 -1.75
N ASN A 56 -7.16 11.39 -2.89
CA ASN A 56 -6.18 11.37 -3.98
C ASN A 56 -6.20 12.73 -4.71
N LYS A 57 -5.31 13.63 -4.32
CA LYS A 57 -5.23 15.00 -4.87
C LYS A 57 -4.91 15.05 -6.38
N GLN A 58 -4.46 13.96 -6.97
CA GLN A 58 -4.26 13.86 -8.42
C GLN A 58 -5.58 13.61 -9.17
N ARG A 59 -6.61 13.10 -8.48
CA ARG A 59 -7.89 12.72 -9.08
C ARG A 59 -9.05 13.60 -8.65
N THR A 60 -9.01 14.15 -7.44
CA THR A 60 -10.10 14.94 -6.89
C THR A 60 -9.60 16.14 -6.10
N LYS A 61 -10.38 17.21 -6.08
CA LYS A 61 -10.19 18.38 -5.21
C LYS A 61 -11.00 18.29 -3.91
N GLU A 62 -11.93 17.31 -3.83
CA GLU A 62 -12.72 17.08 -2.62
C GLU A 62 -11.80 16.55 -1.51
N THR A 63 -11.98 17.07 -0.31
CA THR A 63 -11.23 16.70 0.89
C THR A 63 -12.07 15.93 1.91
N ASP A 64 -13.38 15.99 1.78
CA ASP A 64 -14.31 15.26 2.64
C ASP A 64 -14.36 13.79 2.23
N ILE A 65 -13.68 12.95 3.01
CA ILE A 65 -13.52 11.52 2.74
C ILE A 65 -14.88 10.80 2.62
N SER A 66 -15.89 11.28 3.38
CA SER A 66 -17.22 10.65 3.39
C SER A 66 -17.96 10.75 2.06
N LYS A 67 -17.54 11.67 1.17
CA LYS A 67 -18.12 11.90 -0.16
C LYS A 67 -17.33 11.24 -1.28
N LEU A 68 -16.18 10.62 -0.96
CA LEU A 68 -15.28 10.06 -1.94
C LEU A 68 -15.54 8.58 -2.17
N GLU A 69 -15.43 8.17 -3.43
CA GLU A 69 -15.41 6.76 -3.80
C GLU A 69 -13.99 6.18 -3.65
N ASP A 70 -13.87 4.86 -3.57
CA ASP A 70 -12.59 4.16 -3.42
C ASP A 70 -11.54 4.54 -4.47
N LYS A 71 -11.96 4.88 -5.69
CA LYS A 71 -11.05 5.35 -6.76
C LYS A 71 -10.38 6.69 -6.48
N ASP A 72 -11.01 7.52 -5.62
CA ASP A 72 -10.57 8.87 -5.27
C ASP A 72 -9.90 8.93 -3.90
N LEU A 73 -9.74 7.77 -3.25
CA LEU A 73 -9.09 7.60 -1.96
C LEU A 73 -7.69 7.00 -2.10
N LEU A 74 -6.86 7.26 -1.10
CA LEU A 74 -5.59 6.57 -0.85
C LEU A 74 -5.57 6.07 0.59
N ILE A 75 -4.88 4.94 0.80
CA ILE A 75 -4.62 4.42 2.14
C ILE A 75 -3.20 4.79 2.57
N LEU A 76 -3.05 5.33 3.76
CA LEU A 76 -1.74 5.58 4.36
C LEU A 76 -1.06 4.28 4.78
N LEU A 77 0.28 4.26 4.76
CA LEU A 77 1.11 3.11 5.17
C LEU A 77 0.71 2.55 6.54
N GLY A 78 0.36 3.43 7.49
CA GLY A 78 -0.10 3.01 8.83
C GLY A 78 -1.31 2.10 8.79
N GLY A 79 -2.30 2.41 7.96
CA GLY A 79 -3.51 1.59 7.79
C GLY A 79 -3.20 0.21 7.19
N ILE A 80 -2.30 0.15 6.22
CA ILE A 80 -1.86 -1.13 5.63
C ILE A 80 -1.11 -1.99 6.66
N LYS A 81 -0.23 -1.38 7.47
CA LYS A 81 0.48 -2.07 8.55
C LYS A 81 -0.48 -2.62 9.61
N GLU A 82 -1.48 -1.83 9.98
CA GLU A 82 -2.52 -2.27 10.93
C GLU A 82 -3.31 -3.47 10.38
N LEU A 83 -3.76 -3.42 9.13
CA LEU A 83 -4.45 -4.54 8.51
C LEU A 83 -3.59 -5.81 8.44
N ALA A 84 -2.31 -5.67 8.14
CA ALA A 84 -1.39 -6.80 8.15
C ALA A 84 -1.28 -7.43 9.54
N GLN A 85 -1.22 -6.63 10.60
CA GLN A 85 -1.17 -7.10 11.98
C GLN A 85 -2.49 -7.78 12.37
N ILE A 86 -3.64 -7.20 12.03
CA ILE A 86 -4.96 -7.80 12.27
C ILE A 86 -5.06 -9.14 11.54
N ARG A 87 -4.65 -9.22 10.27
CA ARG A 87 -4.67 -10.46 9.50
C ARG A 87 -3.71 -11.49 10.09
N GLY A 88 -2.55 -11.06 10.54
CA GLY A 88 -1.50 -11.85 11.18
C GLY A 88 -0.57 -12.55 10.20
N PHE A 89 0.70 -12.45 10.51
CA PHE A 89 1.80 -13.07 9.76
C PHE A 89 2.87 -13.59 10.72
N THR A 90 3.67 -14.54 10.26
CA THR A 90 4.78 -15.13 11.01
C THR A 90 6.12 -14.53 10.61
N SER A 91 6.24 -14.06 9.37
CA SER A 91 7.46 -13.43 8.89
C SER A 91 7.19 -12.43 7.78
N VAL A 92 8.07 -11.43 7.68
CA VAL A 92 8.21 -10.54 6.54
C VAL A 92 9.67 -10.58 6.11
N LYS A 93 9.92 -10.88 4.84
CA LYS A 93 11.27 -10.96 4.26
C LYS A 93 11.35 -10.01 3.08
N TYR A 94 12.50 -9.35 2.95
CA TYR A 94 12.81 -8.51 1.80
C TYR A 94 14.03 -9.06 1.08
N ASP A 95 13.91 -9.11 -0.25
CA ASP A 95 15.03 -9.30 -1.15
C ASP A 95 15.19 -8.00 -1.95
N VAL A 96 16.32 -7.33 -1.76
CA VAL A 96 16.56 -5.99 -2.30
C VAL A 96 17.73 -6.05 -3.28
N SER A 97 17.51 -5.54 -4.48
CA SER A 97 18.53 -5.39 -5.50
C SER A 97 18.63 -3.95 -5.99
N SER A 98 19.83 -3.53 -6.37
CA SER A 98 20.10 -2.21 -6.95
C SER A 98 20.77 -2.39 -8.30
N PRO A 99 19.98 -2.56 -9.39
CA PRO A 99 20.52 -2.75 -10.75
C PRO A 99 21.36 -1.57 -11.23
N SER A 100 21.13 -0.37 -10.69
CA SER A 100 21.98 0.82 -10.87
C SER A 100 22.05 1.64 -9.57
N SER A 101 22.90 2.66 -9.54
CA SER A 101 23.09 3.52 -8.36
C SER A 101 21.84 4.31 -7.96
N ASP A 102 20.91 4.47 -8.87
CA ASP A 102 19.71 5.31 -8.75
C ASP A 102 18.41 4.52 -8.97
N TYR A 103 18.48 3.18 -8.94
CA TYR A 103 17.31 2.32 -9.08
C TYR A 103 17.37 1.15 -8.10
N VAL A 104 16.35 1.05 -7.26
CA VAL A 104 16.22 -0.01 -6.24
C VAL A 104 14.93 -0.78 -6.47
N VAL A 105 15.02 -2.08 -6.42
CA VAL A 105 13.88 -3.00 -6.46
C VAL A 105 13.87 -3.82 -5.18
N ALA A 106 12.72 -3.91 -4.51
CA ALA A 106 12.51 -4.75 -3.36
C ALA A 106 11.40 -5.77 -3.65
N THR A 107 11.64 -7.02 -3.32
CA THR A 107 10.60 -8.05 -3.24
C THR A 107 10.26 -8.26 -1.78
N CYS A 108 9.00 -8.04 -1.40
CA CYS A 108 8.49 -8.35 -0.08
C CYS A 108 7.76 -9.69 -0.14
N THR A 109 8.16 -10.63 0.72
CA THR A 109 7.45 -11.90 0.94
C THR A 109 6.90 -11.92 2.35
N ILE A 110 5.60 -12.15 2.50
CA ILE A 110 4.90 -12.26 3.78
C ILE A 110 4.36 -13.67 3.93
N ASP A 111 4.74 -14.32 5.04
CA ASP A 111 4.20 -15.62 5.45
C ASP A 111 3.02 -15.38 6.40
N TRP A 112 1.80 -15.48 5.86
CA TRP A 112 0.56 -15.27 6.58
C TRP A 112 0.17 -16.46 7.42
N ILE A 113 -0.33 -16.23 8.64
CA ILE A 113 -0.92 -17.31 9.44
C ILE A 113 -2.21 -17.82 8.80
N GLY A 114 -2.54 -19.08 9.04
CA GLY A 114 -3.80 -19.66 8.60
C GLY A 114 -5.00 -19.02 9.30
N ASN A 115 -6.09 -18.80 8.57
CA ASN A 115 -7.39 -18.46 9.11
C ASN A 115 -8.48 -19.19 8.31
N TYR A 116 -9.76 -18.94 8.63
CA TYR A 116 -10.87 -19.60 7.92
C TYR A 116 -10.91 -19.27 6.42
N GLU A 117 -10.49 -18.06 6.00
CA GLU A 117 -10.43 -17.66 4.58
C GLU A 117 -9.41 -18.47 3.77
N THR A 118 -8.43 -19.07 4.45
CA THR A 118 -7.40 -19.92 3.85
C THR A 118 -7.56 -21.40 4.20
N GLY A 119 -8.73 -21.78 4.71
CA GLY A 119 -8.99 -23.14 5.18
C GLY A 119 -8.06 -23.55 6.35
N GLY A 120 -7.63 -22.59 7.17
CA GLY A 120 -6.72 -22.82 8.28
C GLY A 120 -5.25 -22.99 7.87
N GLN A 121 -4.92 -22.95 6.58
CA GLN A 121 -3.54 -23.14 6.10
C GLN A 121 -2.77 -21.83 6.03
N PRO A 122 -1.48 -21.82 6.43
CA PRO A 122 -0.61 -20.68 6.19
C PRO A 122 -0.36 -20.51 4.70
N ILE A 123 -0.22 -19.25 4.25
CA ILE A 123 0.02 -18.91 2.85
C ILE A 123 1.17 -17.91 2.77
N SER A 124 2.11 -18.15 1.86
CA SER A 124 3.14 -17.20 1.48
C SER A 124 2.68 -16.39 0.27
N PHE A 125 2.85 -15.07 0.33
CA PHE A 125 2.52 -14.17 -0.78
C PHE A 125 3.62 -13.14 -0.95
N ALA A 126 3.97 -12.83 -2.19
CA ALA A 126 5.04 -11.89 -2.51
C ALA A 126 4.60 -10.81 -3.49
N ALA A 127 5.20 -9.64 -3.37
CA ALA A 127 5.03 -8.55 -4.33
C ALA A 127 6.31 -7.71 -4.45
N ILE A 128 6.42 -7.00 -5.56
CA ILE A 128 7.56 -6.16 -5.89
C ILE A 128 7.21 -4.70 -5.73
N GLY A 129 8.16 -3.92 -5.21
CA GLY A 129 8.16 -2.46 -5.19
C GLY A 129 9.47 -1.94 -5.74
N ASP A 130 9.45 -0.79 -6.38
CA ASP A 130 10.64 -0.15 -6.94
C ASP A 130 10.70 1.33 -6.56
N ALA A 131 11.90 1.89 -6.56
CA ALA A 131 12.15 3.30 -6.32
C ALA A 131 13.30 3.81 -7.18
N SER A 132 13.10 5.00 -7.74
CA SER A 132 14.10 5.74 -8.50
C SER A 132 13.83 7.26 -8.38
N PRO A 133 14.75 8.14 -8.73
CA PRO A 133 14.51 9.58 -8.78
C PRO A 133 13.32 9.95 -9.69
N ALA A 134 13.06 9.15 -10.72
CA ALA A 134 11.95 9.39 -11.65
C ALA A 134 10.57 9.14 -11.03
N ASN A 135 10.49 8.28 -9.99
CA ASN A 135 9.24 7.91 -9.35
C ASN A 135 9.18 8.27 -7.85
N THR A 136 10.07 9.16 -7.40
CA THR A 136 10.10 9.69 -6.03
C THR A 136 10.21 11.22 -6.06
N THR A 137 9.97 11.88 -4.94
CA THR A 137 10.24 13.33 -4.81
C THR A 137 11.74 13.58 -4.67
N ASN A 138 12.22 14.79 -4.96
CA ASN A 138 13.64 15.17 -4.82
C ASN A 138 14.20 14.87 -3.42
N PHE A 139 13.43 15.11 -2.36
CA PHE A 139 13.83 14.76 -1.01
C PHE A 139 13.93 13.25 -0.82
N ALA A 140 12.93 12.53 -1.29
CA ALA A 140 12.79 11.08 -1.13
C ALA A 140 13.79 10.28 -1.99
N SER A 141 14.35 10.89 -3.05
CA SER A 141 15.34 10.25 -3.93
C SER A 141 16.65 9.83 -3.21
N LYS A 142 16.86 10.34 -2.00
CA LYS A 142 17.99 9.93 -1.13
C LYS A 142 17.70 8.65 -0.33
N TYR A 143 16.46 8.15 -0.36
CA TYR A 143 15.98 7.05 0.48
C TYR A 143 15.32 5.95 -0.36
N LEU A 144 15.90 5.61 -1.51
CA LEU A 144 15.32 4.68 -2.47
C LEU A 144 15.06 3.28 -1.89
N GLY A 145 15.98 2.77 -1.07
CA GLY A 145 15.83 1.46 -0.42
C GLY A 145 14.56 1.37 0.43
N PRO A 146 14.42 2.18 1.49
CA PRO A 146 13.22 2.20 2.33
C PRO A 146 11.91 2.46 1.56
N ILE A 147 11.95 3.25 0.50
CA ILE A 147 10.76 3.50 -0.34
C ILE A 147 10.39 2.25 -1.13
N ALA A 148 11.35 1.58 -1.75
CA ALA A 148 11.10 0.33 -2.47
C ALA A 148 10.54 -0.76 -1.54
N GLU A 149 11.10 -0.89 -0.33
CA GLU A 149 10.60 -1.81 0.70
C GLU A 149 9.15 -1.51 1.10
N ASN A 150 8.84 -0.24 1.43
CA ASN A 150 7.47 0.16 1.79
C ASN A 150 6.49 -0.12 0.65
N ARG A 151 6.84 0.20 -0.60
CA ARG A 151 6.02 -0.08 -1.78
C ARG A 151 5.79 -1.57 -1.98
N ALA A 152 6.83 -2.39 -1.80
CA ALA A 152 6.73 -3.85 -1.90
C ALA A 152 5.80 -4.41 -0.81
N PHE A 153 5.98 -3.97 0.45
CA PHE A 153 5.14 -4.38 1.57
C PHE A 153 3.67 -4.02 1.36
N VAL A 154 3.41 -2.75 1.06
CA VAL A 154 2.05 -2.24 0.86
C VAL A 154 1.35 -3.00 -0.26
N ARG A 155 2.02 -3.19 -1.40
CA ARG A 155 1.49 -3.95 -2.54
C ARG A 155 1.23 -5.41 -2.19
N CYS A 156 2.14 -6.03 -1.41
CA CYS A 156 2.00 -7.39 -0.92
C CYS A 156 0.73 -7.56 -0.06
N VAL A 157 0.56 -6.72 0.95
CA VAL A 157 -0.60 -6.74 1.85
C VAL A 157 -1.89 -6.47 1.07
N ARG A 158 -1.92 -5.41 0.29
CA ARG A 158 -3.11 -4.96 -0.41
C ARG A 158 -3.61 -5.98 -1.44
N ASN A 159 -2.70 -6.57 -2.21
CA ASN A 159 -3.06 -7.59 -3.20
C ASN A 159 -3.54 -8.87 -2.52
N PHE A 160 -2.88 -9.32 -1.46
CA PHE A 160 -3.30 -10.48 -0.70
C PHE A 160 -4.70 -10.30 -0.08
N LEU A 161 -4.97 -9.15 0.51
CA LEU A 161 -6.25 -8.82 1.14
C LEU A 161 -7.32 -8.35 0.14
N LYS A 162 -7.03 -8.34 -1.16
CA LYS A 162 -7.94 -7.92 -2.25
C LYS A 162 -8.49 -6.49 -2.05
N ILE A 163 -7.63 -5.57 -1.62
CA ILE A 163 -7.98 -4.17 -1.42
C ILE A 163 -7.71 -3.40 -2.71
N ASN A 164 -8.75 -2.85 -3.33
CA ASN A 164 -8.66 -2.14 -4.61
C ASN A 164 -8.21 -0.67 -4.46
N VAL A 165 -8.31 -0.09 -3.25
CA VAL A 165 -7.81 1.27 -2.98
C VAL A 165 -6.29 1.25 -2.96
N VAL A 166 -5.68 2.15 -3.71
CA VAL A 166 -4.22 2.26 -3.81
C VAL A 166 -3.67 2.92 -2.55
N ALA A 167 -2.51 2.51 -2.09
CA ALA A 167 -1.86 3.18 -0.98
C ALA A 167 -1.04 4.40 -1.46
N SER A 168 -0.89 5.38 -0.57
CA SER A 168 -0.15 6.61 -0.86
C SER A 168 1.29 6.34 -1.30
N ASP A 169 1.92 5.33 -0.72
CA ASP A 169 3.31 4.95 -1.00
C ASP A 169 3.50 4.28 -2.38
N GLU A 170 2.42 3.74 -2.97
CA GLU A 170 2.46 3.15 -4.31
C GLU A 170 2.38 4.20 -5.42
N ILE A 171 1.92 5.42 -5.11
CA ILE A 171 1.80 6.48 -6.10
C ILE A 171 3.14 7.19 -6.23
N CYS A 172 3.58 7.31 -7.46
CA CYS A 172 4.71 8.18 -7.80
C CYS A 172 4.29 9.63 -7.54
N MET A 173 4.75 10.21 -6.44
CA MET A 173 4.71 11.65 -6.24
C MET A 173 5.80 12.28 -7.12
N GLY A 174 5.73 12.05 -8.43
CA GLY A 174 6.51 12.82 -9.38
C GLY A 174 6.21 14.29 -9.15
N SER A 175 7.23 15.15 -9.21
CA SER A 175 7.03 16.59 -9.37
C SER A 175 5.93 16.79 -10.41
N PRO A 176 5.00 17.77 -10.23
CA PRO A 176 4.06 18.10 -11.29
C PRO A 176 4.90 18.20 -12.56
N ALA A 177 4.49 17.46 -13.59
CA ALA A 177 5.15 17.52 -14.88
C ALA A 177 5.43 19.00 -15.11
N VAL A 178 6.70 19.38 -15.18
CA VAL A 178 7.04 20.64 -15.84
C VAL A 178 6.38 20.44 -17.18
N GLU A 179 5.24 21.13 -17.39
CA GLU A 179 4.72 21.30 -18.73
C GLU A 179 5.95 21.71 -19.51
N SER A 180 6.53 20.74 -20.20
CA SER A 180 7.40 21.04 -21.32
C SER A 180 6.44 21.77 -22.24
N THR A 181 6.42 23.09 -22.15
CA THR A 181 6.11 23.95 -23.27
C THR A 181 7.14 23.53 -24.33
N VAL A 182 6.84 22.44 -24.98
CA VAL A 182 7.32 22.19 -26.33
C VAL A 182 6.62 23.32 -27.10
N ALA A 183 7.29 24.47 -27.15
CA ALA A 183 7.00 25.48 -28.16
C ALA A 183 6.92 24.67 -29.43
N SER A 184 5.77 24.61 -30.03
CA SER A 184 5.54 23.99 -31.31
C SER A 184 6.59 24.59 -32.25
N VAL A 185 7.65 23.82 -32.47
CA VAL A 185 8.64 24.18 -33.50
C VAL A 185 7.86 24.00 -34.79
N ASP A 186 7.51 25.10 -35.39
CA ASP A 186 6.89 25.12 -36.72
C ASP A 186 7.90 24.45 -37.70
N MET A 187 7.60 23.20 -38.05
CA MET A 187 8.42 22.37 -38.94
C MET A 187 8.26 22.78 -40.42
N SER A 188 7.61 23.89 -40.71
CA SER A 188 7.32 24.32 -42.10
C SER A 188 8.47 25.04 -42.79
N ASP A 189 9.56 25.40 -42.10
CA ASP A 189 10.73 26.03 -42.72
C ASP A 189 12.07 25.42 -42.27
N PRO A 190 12.61 24.50 -43.10
CA PRO A 190 13.90 23.83 -42.79
C PRO A 190 15.11 24.79 -42.85
N VAL A 191 14.98 25.97 -43.44
CA VAL A 191 16.10 26.90 -43.62
C VAL A 191 16.37 27.71 -42.35
N SER A 192 15.36 27.95 -41.51
CA SER A 192 15.52 28.68 -40.24
C SER A 192 16.22 27.86 -39.18
N LEU A 193 16.16 26.52 -39.23
CA LEU A 193 16.84 25.61 -38.33
C LEU A 193 18.36 25.59 -38.56
N LEU A 194 18.80 25.63 -39.79
CA LEU A 194 20.24 25.66 -40.14
C LEU A 194 20.92 26.95 -39.70
N ALA A 195 20.23 28.08 -39.79
CA ALA A 195 20.77 29.41 -39.40
C ALA A 195 21.01 29.50 -37.88
N LYS A 196 20.16 28.85 -37.05
CA LYS A 196 20.33 28.83 -35.58
C LYS A 196 21.49 27.97 -35.13
N VAL A 197 21.77 26.88 -35.81
CA VAL A 197 22.88 25.96 -35.45
C VAL A 197 24.24 26.56 -35.84
N MET A 198 24.30 27.41 -36.86
CA MET A 198 25.56 28.02 -37.31
C MET A 198 25.95 29.28 -36.51
N ASN A 199 25.06 29.90 -35.74
CA ASN A 199 25.33 31.10 -34.94
C ASN A 199 25.58 30.82 -33.46
N SER A 200 25.69 29.54 -33.02
CA SER A 200 26.07 29.16 -31.66
C SER A 200 27.48 28.61 -31.59
N LYS A 201 28.45 29.44 -31.97
CA LYS A 201 29.88 29.28 -31.65
C LYS A 201 30.39 30.48 -30.89
#